data_0afbc0000b0d521adb896f5f0da5d30e
#
_entry.id   0afbc0000b0d521adb896f5f0da5d30e
#
_cell.length_a   1.000
_cell.length_b   1.000
_cell.length_c   1.000
_cell.angle_alpha   90.00
_cell.angle_beta   90.00
_cell.angle_gamma   90.00
#
_symmetry.space_group_name_H-M   'P 1'
#
loop_
_entity.id
_entity.type
_entity.pdbx_description
1 polymer ?
#
loop_
_entity_poly.entity_id
_entity_poly.type
_entity_poly.pdbx_seq_one_letter_code
_entity_poly.pdbx_strand_id
1 'polypeptide(L)'
;MPACISLCAIISALVAILLAIMSQRRCGGSEYTTTQDGRISFTQLSHPEYPCIIAGFNTLITSFNMIDWLLPLNEEYLIAKASANTGLAIFGREGDPWRSHLRQLLNAIKAEADLSPIGRFMSQQQLIKSLEQRARVTQLIDERPDILRVPLLRPLIITGMPRTGTTLLHNLLTLSGHPGVQHLTYAATLQPAAAASGPEHKLARTEVQQAVIFMGFMRPLFSAMHEMEAELPHEELHLQVRSAAANPWT
;
A
#
# COMPACT_ATOMS: atom_id res chain seq x y z
N MET A 1 27.82 -25.60 24.56
CA MET A 1 27.10 -24.46 23.94
C MET A 1 27.03 -24.45 22.40
N PRO A 2 27.92 -25.03 21.59
CA PRO A 2 27.77 -25.00 20.12
C PRO A 2 26.61 -25.85 19.56
N ALA A 3 26.22 -26.93 20.23
CA ALA A 3 25.14 -27.79 19.76
C ALA A 3 23.74 -27.16 19.80
N CYS A 4 23.47 -26.23 20.73
CA CYS A 4 22.20 -25.57 20.88
C CYS A 4 21.95 -24.50 19.77
N ILE A 5 23.04 -23.82 19.37
CA ILE A 5 23.01 -22.85 18.26
C ILE A 5 22.76 -23.59 16.93
N SER A 6 23.34 -24.75 16.75
CA SER A 6 23.12 -25.58 15.56
C SER A 6 21.67 -26.06 15.44
N LEU A 7 21.06 -26.49 16.56
CA LEU A 7 19.65 -26.93 16.55
C LEU A 7 18.67 -25.80 16.23
N CYS A 8 18.85 -24.62 16.83
CA CYS A 8 18.05 -23.45 16.51
C CYS A 8 18.19 -23.03 15.04
N ALA A 9 19.40 -23.06 14.49
CA ALA A 9 19.64 -22.75 13.09
C ALA A 9 18.96 -23.76 12.15
N ILE A 10 19.00 -25.05 12.48
CA ILE A 10 18.33 -26.10 11.71
C ILE A 10 16.83 -25.93 11.76
N ILE A 11 16.27 -25.69 12.95
CA ILE A 11 14.82 -25.43 13.10
C ILE A 11 14.38 -24.20 12.30
N SER A 12 15.15 -23.10 12.38
CA SER A 12 14.87 -21.88 11.61
C SER A 12 14.92 -22.13 10.10
N ALA A 13 15.90 -22.90 9.63
CA ALA A 13 16.01 -23.26 8.21
C ALA A 13 14.84 -24.15 7.76
N LEU A 14 14.46 -25.15 8.57
CA LEU A 14 13.32 -26.01 8.28
C LEU A 14 11.99 -25.22 8.25
N VAL A 15 11.80 -24.30 9.18
CA VAL A 15 10.63 -23.40 9.20
C VAL A 15 10.63 -22.52 7.95
N ALA A 16 11.77 -21.95 7.57
CA ALA A 16 11.89 -21.13 6.36
C ALA A 16 11.57 -21.93 5.08
N ILE A 17 12.08 -23.16 4.98
CA ILE A 17 11.79 -24.06 3.86
C ILE A 17 10.30 -24.41 3.83
N LEU A 18 9.71 -24.75 4.98
CA LEU A 18 8.29 -25.06 5.08
C LEU A 18 7.42 -23.87 4.66
N LEU A 19 7.75 -22.67 5.13
CA LEU A 19 7.08 -21.43 4.74
C LEU A 19 7.23 -21.17 3.23
N ALA A 20 8.41 -21.40 2.66
CA ALA A 20 8.64 -21.26 1.22
C ALA A 20 7.80 -22.26 0.41
N ILE A 21 7.72 -23.53 0.84
CA ILE A 21 6.87 -24.54 0.19
C ILE A 21 5.39 -24.16 0.31
N MET A 22 4.94 -23.74 1.49
CA MET A 22 3.55 -23.32 1.70
C MET A 22 3.20 -22.05 0.90
N SER A 23 4.16 -21.15 0.70
CA SER A 23 3.94 -19.93 -0.09
C SER A 23 3.77 -20.22 -1.58
N GLN A 24 4.36 -21.31 -2.10
CA GLN A 24 4.19 -21.72 -3.49
C GLN A 24 2.85 -22.44 -3.74
N ARG A 25 2.25 -23.01 -2.68
CA ARG A 25 0.94 -23.64 -2.79
C ARG A 25 -0.14 -22.57 -2.81
N ARG A 26 -1.19 -22.79 -3.61
CA ARG A 26 -2.36 -21.93 -3.70
C ARG A 26 -3.55 -22.60 -3.06
N CYS A 27 -4.36 -21.83 -2.36
CA CYS A 27 -5.62 -22.24 -1.75
C CYS A 27 -6.74 -21.35 -2.28
N GLY A 28 -7.95 -21.91 -2.39
CA GLY A 28 -9.06 -21.23 -3.04
C GLY A 28 -8.95 -21.32 -4.57
N GLY A 29 -10.04 -21.04 -5.24
CA GLY A 29 -10.11 -21.16 -6.67
C GLY A 29 -10.38 -22.60 -7.17
N SER A 30 -11.08 -22.73 -8.27
CA SER A 30 -11.03 -23.90 -9.13
C SER A 30 -9.75 -23.78 -9.97
N GLU A 31 -9.12 -24.91 -10.30
CA GLU A 31 -7.97 -24.91 -11.23
C GLU A 31 -8.21 -23.92 -12.38
N TYR A 32 -7.23 -23.02 -12.62
CA TYR A 32 -7.29 -22.10 -13.73
C TYR A 32 -7.25 -22.89 -15.04
N THR A 33 -8.38 -23.43 -15.44
CA THR A 33 -8.53 -23.89 -16.82
C THR A 33 -8.68 -22.63 -17.66
N THR A 34 -7.59 -22.21 -18.30
CA THR A 34 -7.71 -21.28 -19.42
C THR A 34 -8.70 -21.89 -20.42
N THR A 35 -9.76 -21.17 -20.72
CA THR A 35 -10.60 -21.52 -21.89
C THR A 35 -9.68 -21.61 -23.08
N GLN A 36 -10.05 -22.41 -24.11
CA GLN A 36 -9.24 -22.57 -25.33
C GLN A 36 -8.80 -21.24 -25.95
N ASP A 37 -9.46 -20.15 -25.61
CA ASP A 37 -9.17 -18.76 -26.04
C ASP A 37 -8.26 -17.99 -25.10
N GLY A 38 -7.67 -18.60 -24.07
CA GLY A 38 -6.81 -17.93 -23.09
C GLY A 38 -7.54 -16.94 -22.17
N ARG A 39 -8.86 -16.93 -22.15
CA ARG A 39 -9.66 -16.04 -21.31
C ARG A 39 -9.88 -16.62 -19.91
N ILE A 40 -9.78 -15.77 -18.90
CA ILE A 40 -10.10 -16.12 -17.51
C ILE A 40 -11.62 -16.04 -17.34
N SER A 41 -12.23 -17.10 -16.81
CA SER A 41 -13.68 -17.11 -16.58
C SER A 41 -14.08 -16.21 -15.40
N PHE A 42 -15.34 -15.70 -15.43
CA PHE A 42 -15.88 -14.93 -14.31
C PHE A 42 -15.86 -15.70 -12.99
N THR A 43 -16.10 -17.02 -13.05
CA THR A 43 -16.05 -17.90 -11.87
C THR A 43 -14.67 -17.95 -11.25
N GLN A 44 -13.61 -17.91 -12.06
CA GLN A 44 -12.22 -17.86 -11.58
C GLN A 44 -11.90 -16.50 -10.92
N LEU A 45 -12.45 -15.40 -11.45
CA LEU A 45 -12.31 -14.07 -10.87
C LEU A 45 -13.06 -13.91 -9.54
N SER A 46 -14.22 -14.58 -9.39
CA SER A 46 -15.03 -14.52 -8.17
C SER A 46 -14.43 -15.35 -7.02
N HIS A 47 -13.59 -16.34 -7.34
CA HIS A 47 -12.89 -17.17 -6.35
C HIS A 47 -11.37 -17.09 -6.56
N PRO A 48 -10.73 -15.97 -6.23
CA PRO A 48 -9.30 -15.76 -6.49
C PRO A 48 -8.45 -16.73 -5.66
N GLU A 49 -7.45 -17.30 -6.30
CA GLU A 49 -6.42 -18.06 -5.61
C GLU A 49 -5.52 -17.15 -4.77
N TYR A 50 -5.13 -17.65 -3.62
CA TYR A 50 -4.15 -17.01 -2.76
C TYR A 50 -3.20 -18.03 -2.12
N PRO A 51 -2.00 -17.63 -1.67
CA PRO A 51 -1.06 -18.55 -1.05
C PRO A 51 -1.67 -19.28 0.16
N CYS A 52 -1.47 -20.60 0.27
CA CYS A 52 -2.00 -21.39 1.39
C CYS A 52 -1.50 -20.89 2.75
N ILE A 53 -0.33 -20.25 2.79
CA ILE A 53 0.19 -19.62 4.01
C ILE A 53 -0.76 -18.53 4.54
N ILE A 54 -1.44 -17.81 3.65
CA ILE A 54 -2.42 -16.79 4.03
C ILE A 54 -3.68 -17.44 4.60
N ALA A 55 -4.14 -18.55 4.01
CA ALA A 55 -5.26 -19.32 4.55
C ALA A 55 -4.95 -19.82 5.97
N GLY A 56 -3.75 -20.39 6.16
CA GLY A 56 -3.28 -20.84 7.47
C GLY A 56 -3.20 -19.71 8.49
N PHE A 57 -2.65 -18.57 8.12
CA PHE A 57 -2.59 -17.38 8.97
C PHE A 57 -3.99 -16.90 9.38
N ASN A 58 -4.89 -16.74 8.40
CA ASN A 58 -6.26 -16.33 8.68
C ASN A 58 -6.96 -17.30 9.62
N THR A 59 -6.87 -18.61 9.35
CA THR A 59 -7.50 -19.65 10.19
C THR A 59 -6.94 -19.62 11.61
N LEU A 60 -5.62 -19.54 11.76
CA LEU A 60 -4.96 -19.51 13.07
C LEU A 60 -5.45 -18.32 13.92
N ILE A 61 -5.35 -17.12 13.37
CA ILE A 61 -5.70 -15.88 14.08
C ILE A 61 -7.19 -15.87 14.45
N THR A 62 -8.07 -16.33 13.54
CA THR A 62 -9.50 -16.38 13.78
C THR A 62 -9.86 -17.43 14.83
N SER A 63 -9.27 -18.63 14.76
CA SER A 63 -9.56 -19.74 15.69
C SER A 63 -9.19 -19.40 17.14
N PHE A 64 -8.14 -18.61 17.34
CA PHE A 64 -7.71 -18.18 18.68
C PHE A 64 -8.28 -16.83 19.12
N ASN A 65 -9.13 -16.20 18.31
CA ASN A 65 -9.71 -14.88 18.56
C ASN A 65 -8.67 -13.80 18.91
N MET A 66 -7.51 -13.85 18.25
CA MET A 66 -6.35 -12.99 18.54
C MET A 66 -6.29 -11.72 17.70
N ILE A 67 -7.30 -11.48 16.88
CA ILE A 67 -7.25 -10.44 15.86
C ILE A 67 -7.07 -9.04 16.45
N ASP A 68 -7.79 -8.70 17.52
CA ASP A 68 -7.72 -7.37 18.14
C ASP A 68 -6.42 -7.14 18.93
N TRP A 69 -5.88 -8.21 19.53
CA TRP A 69 -4.63 -8.15 20.27
C TRP A 69 -3.41 -8.09 19.36
N LEU A 70 -3.37 -8.93 18.32
CA LEU A 70 -2.22 -9.01 17.42
C LEU A 70 -2.21 -7.91 16.36
N LEU A 71 -3.39 -7.50 15.91
CA LEU A 71 -3.59 -6.53 14.83
C LEU A 71 -4.50 -5.38 15.30
N PRO A 72 -4.09 -4.60 16.32
CA PRO A 72 -4.90 -3.49 16.82
C PRO A 72 -5.12 -2.46 15.69
N LEU A 73 -6.38 -2.08 15.48
CA LEU A 73 -6.79 -1.11 14.48
C LEU A 73 -7.54 0.04 15.19
N ASN A 74 -6.79 0.83 15.94
CA ASN A 74 -7.28 1.99 16.66
C ASN A 74 -6.34 3.18 16.50
N GLU A 75 -6.86 4.38 16.76
CA GLU A 75 -6.16 5.64 16.54
C GLU A 75 -4.84 5.71 17.31
N GLU A 76 -4.87 5.38 18.60
CA GLU A 76 -3.73 5.51 19.50
C GLU A 76 -2.55 4.63 19.05
N TYR A 77 -2.84 3.38 18.72
CA TYR A 77 -1.83 2.44 18.24
C TYR A 77 -1.21 2.90 16.91
N LEU A 78 -2.04 3.32 15.96
CA LEU A 78 -1.58 3.72 14.62
C LEU A 78 -0.68 4.96 14.70
N ILE A 79 -1.07 5.95 15.49
CA ILE A 79 -0.30 7.17 15.71
C ILE A 79 1.01 6.85 16.45
N ALA A 80 0.95 6.08 17.54
CA ALA A 80 2.14 5.70 18.29
C ALA A 80 3.14 4.92 17.40
N LYS A 81 2.64 4.01 16.55
CA LYS A 81 3.47 3.23 15.64
C LYS A 81 4.11 4.11 14.57
N ALA A 82 3.35 5.00 13.94
CA ALA A 82 3.86 5.95 12.96
C ALA A 82 4.89 6.91 13.57
N SER A 83 4.64 7.40 14.78
CA SER A 83 5.61 8.22 15.53
C SER A 83 6.90 7.46 15.84
N ALA A 84 6.80 6.22 16.30
CA ALA A 84 7.97 5.39 16.59
C ALA A 84 8.82 5.12 15.34
N ASN A 85 8.16 4.91 14.18
CA ASN A 85 8.85 4.63 12.93
C ASN A 85 9.54 5.87 12.33
N THR A 86 8.99 7.06 12.53
CA THR A 86 9.49 8.30 11.92
C THR A 86 10.30 9.18 12.88
N GLY A 87 10.14 9.00 14.18
CA GLY A 87 10.61 9.93 15.19
C GLY A 87 9.82 11.24 15.25
N LEU A 88 8.70 11.36 14.52
CA LEU A 88 7.88 12.56 14.40
C LEU A 88 6.60 12.42 15.22
N ALA A 89 6.16 13.50 15.84
CA ALA A 89 4.94 13.55 16.63
C ALA A 89 3.85 14.47 16.04
N ILE A 90 4.18 15.23 15.01
CA ILE A 90 3.28 16.19 14.36
C ILE A 90 2.76 15.59 13.06
N PHE A 91 1.44 15.41 12.98
CA PHE A 91 0.75 14.79 11.84
C PHE A 91 -0.14 15.76 11.08
N GLY A 92 -0.06 17.05 11.32
CA GLY A 92 -0.86 18.09 10.68
C GLY A 92 -0.72 19.42 11.38
N ARG A 93 -1.24 20.47 10.78
CA ARG A 93 -1.23 21.82 11.32
C ARG A 93 -2.44 22.04 12.24
N GLU A 94 -2.39 23.12 13.01
CA GLU A 94 -3.51 23.53 13.85
C GLU A 94 -4.77 23.78 12.98
N GLY A 95 -5.91 23.26 13.42
CA GLY A 95 -7.17 23.33 12.68
C GLY A 95 -7.37 22.22 11.61
N ASP A 96 -6.36 21.38 11.36
CA ASP A 96 -6.46 20.30 10.39
C ASP A 96 -7.34 19.14 10.93
N PRO A 97 -8.44 18.79 10.26
CA PRO A 97 -9.41 17.79 10.75
C PRO A 97 -8.97 16.32 10.55
N TRP A 98 -7.71 16.05 10.21
CA TRP A 98 -7.22 14.72 9.88
C TRP A 98 -7.57 13.64 10.93
N ARG A 99 -7.55 14.00 12.19
CA ARG A 99 -7.85 13.08 13.30
C ARG A 99 -9.31 12.63 13.30
N SER A 100 -10.23 13.55 13.02
CA SER A 100 -11.65 13.23 12.90
C SER A 100 -11.93 12.34 11.69
N HIS A 101 -11.25 12.58 10.57
CA HIS A 101 -11.35 11.73 9.38
C HIS A 101 -10.76 10.33 9.63
N LEU A 102 -9.63 10.23 10.32
CA LEU A 102 -9.07 8.93 10.72
C LEU A 102 -10.05 8.14 11.58
N ARG A 103 -10.66 8.77 12.59
CA ARG A 103 -11.68 8.13 13.45
C ARG A 103 -12.89 7.68 12.64
N GLN A 104 -13.38 8.50 11.74
CA GLN A 104 -14.50 8.15 10.88
C GLN A 104 -14.17 6.94 10.00
N LEU A 105 -12.98 6.92 9.39
CA LEU A 105 -12.50 5.79 8.60
C LEU A 105 -12.37 4.51 9.45
N LEU A 106 -11.79 4.60 10.63
CA LEU A 106 -11.65 3.45 11.53
C LEU A 106 -13.02 2.90 11.97
N ASN A 107 -13.99 3.78 12.25
CA ASN A 107 -15.34 3.38 12.58
C ASN A 107 -16.03 2.68 11.40
N ALA A 108 -15.90 3.21 10.18
CA ALA A 108 -16.45 2.58 8.98
C ALA A 108 -15.81 1.20 8.72
N ILE A 109 -14.49 1.09 8.82
CA ILE A 109 -13.78 -0.19 8.68
C ILE A 109 -14.29 -1.20 9.72
N LYS A 110 -14.46 -0.78 10.97
CA LYS A 110 -14.94 -1.65 12.04
C LYS A 110 -16.39 -2.09 11.84
N ALA A 111 -17.25 -1.21 11.33
CA ALA A 111 -18.67 -1.46 11.18
C ALA A 111 -19.04 -2.24 9.91
N GLU A 112 -18.26 -2.06 8.81
CA GLU A 112 -18.74 -2.44 7.48
C GLU A 112 -17.76 -3.34 6.70
N ALA A 113 -16.46 -3.34 7.05
CA ALA A 113 -15.48 -3.95 6.14
C ALA A 113 -15.28 -5.46 6.31
N ASP A 114 -15.71 -6.05 7.44
CA ASP A 114 -15.56 -7.49 7.76
C ASP A 114 -14.19 -8.06 7.33
N LEU A 115 -13.13 -7.41 7.78
CA LEU A 115 -11.77 -7.71 7.33
C LEU A 115 -11.29 -9.07 7.85
N SER A 116 -10.80 -9.91 6.95
CA SER A 116 -10.01 -11.08 7.33
C SER A 116 -8.72 -10.64 8.08
N PRO A 117 -8.08 -11.52 8.87
CA PRO A 117 -6.82 -11.18 9.55
C PRO A 117 -5.76 -10.58 8.64
N ILE A 118 -5.55 -11.13 7.45
CA ILE A 118 -4.60 -10.55 6.48
C ILE A 118 -5.08 -9.21 5.93
N GLY A 119 -6.38 -9.05 5.67
CA GLY A 119 -6.97 -7.79 5.25
C GLY A 119 -6.78 -6.70 6.31
N ARG A 120 -6.98 -7.07 7.58
CA ARG A 120 -6.76 -6.17 8.71
C ARG A 120 -5.29 -5.78 8.86
N PHE A 121 -4.36 -6.73 8.71
CA PHE A 121 -2.93 -6.46 8.69
C PHE A 121 -2.57 -5.47 7.57
N MET A 122 -3.03 -5.70 6.36
CA MET A 122 -2.75 -4.82 5.21
C MET A 122 -3.33 -3.41 5.43
N SER A 123 -4.56 -3.31 5.92
CA SER A 123 -5.19 -2.02 6.25
C SER A 123 -4.42 -1.28 7.35
N GLN A 124 -4.01 -1.99 8.40
CA GLN A 124 -3.17 -1.44 9.46
C GLN A 124 -1.86 -0.87 8.91
N GLN A 125 -1.13 -1.65 8.09
CA GLN A 125 0.13 -1.20 7.49
C GLN A 125 -0.08 0.00 6.57
N GLN A 126 -1.13 -0.01 5.76
CA GLN A 126 -1.47 1.11 4.87
C GLN A 126 -1.76 2.40 5.66
N LEU A 127 -2.50 2.31 6.76
CA LEU A 127 -2.81 3.47 7.61
C LEU A 127 -1.57 3.99 8.33
N ILE A 128 -0.72 3.10 8.87
CA ILE A 128 0.56 3.50 9.47
C ILE A 128 1.42 4.24 8.45
N LYS A 129 1.60 3.68 7.25
CA LYS A 129 2.37 4.32 6.17
C LYS A 129 1.78 5.66 5.75
N SER A 130 0.46 5.79 5.70
CA SER A 130 -0.21 7.06 5.40
C SER A 130 0.08 8.12 6.48
N LEU A 131 0.06 7.75 7.75
CA LEU A 131 0.42 8.64 8.85
C LEU A 131 1.91 9.01 8.82
N GLU A 132 2.80 8.05 8.57
CA GLU A 132 4.24 8.32 8.42
C GLU A 132 4.48 9.37 7.32
N GLN A 133 3.88 9.21 6.15
CA GLN A 133 4.05 10.16 5.06
C GLN A 133 3.45 11.53 5.40
N ARG A 134 2.31 11.52 6.08
CA ARG A 134 1.70 12.76 6.56
C ARG A 134 2.62 13.53 7.49
N ALA A 135 3.23 12.86 8.49
CA ALA A 135 4.18 13.48 9.39
C ALA A 135 5.40 14.06 8.65
N ARG A 136 5.96 13.31 7.70
CA ARG A 136 7.09 13.75 6.86
C ARG A 136 6.73 14.95 6.00
N VAL A 137 5.56 14.96 5.37
CA VAL A 137 5.08 16.10 4.56
C VAL A 137 4.86 17.33 5.45
N THR A 138 4.28 17.16 6.63
CA THR A 138 4.10 18.27 7.59
C THR A 138 5.45 18.85 7.97
N GLN A 139 6.41 18.03 8.37
CA GLN A 139 7.77 18.46 8.67
C GLN A 139 8.43 19.20 7.49
N LEU A 140 8.35 18.62 6.29
CA LEU A 140 8.92 19.23 5.08
C LEU A 140 8.36 20.63 4.80
N ILE A 141 7.05 20.80 4.99
CA ILE A 141 6.40 22.11 4.80
C ILE A 141 6.83 23.10 5.88
N ASP A 142 7.04 22.65 7.12
CA ASP A 142 7.49 23.51 8.21
C ASP A 142 8.96 23.94 8.02
N GLU A 143 9.82 23.04 7.51
CA GLU A 143 11.21 23.34 7.15
C GLU A 143 11.32 24.19 5.87
N ARG A 144 10.40 24.00 4.92
CA ARG A 144 10.42 24.61 3.59
C ARG A 144 9.07 25.25 3.24
N PRO A 145 8.64 26.31 3.93
CA PRO A 145 7.36 26.97 3.69
C PRO A 145 7.26 27.62 2.30
N ASP A 146 8.40 27.82 1.62
CA ASP A 146 8.48 28.27 0.24
C ASP A 146 7.76 27.32 -0.73
N ILE A 147 7.66 26.03 -0.44
CA ILE A 147 6.95 25.04 -1.25
C ILE A 147 5.50 25.45 -1.48
N LEU A 148 4.84 26.00 -0.46
CA LEU A 148 3.44 26.44 -0.56
C LEU A 148 3.24 27.68 -1.44
N ARG A 149 4.32 28.36 -1.81
CA ARG A 149 4.30 29.54 -2.68
C ARG A 149 4.58 29.22 -4.14
N VAL A 150 4.94 27.96 -4.42
CA VAL A 150 5.19 27.52 -5.81
C VAL A 150 3.87 27.55 -6.60
N PRO A 151 3.75 28.37 -7.66
CA PRO A 151 2.51 28.44 -8.41
C PRO A 151 2.30 27.18 -9.23
N LEU A 152 1.11 26.60 -9.13
CA LEU A 152 0.68 25.52 -10.03
C LEU A 152 0.19 26.14 -11.34
N LEU A 153 1.05 26.13 -12.36
CA LEU A 153 0.76 26.72 -13.65
C LEU A 153 0.12 25.69 -14.59
N ARG A 154 -1.17 25.86 -14.87
CA ARG A 154 -1.95 25.11 -15.88
C ARG A 154 -1.80 23.59 -15.76
N PRO A 155 -2.20 22.98 -14.62
CA PRO A 155 -2.17 21.53 -14.50
C PRO A 155 -3.10 20.90 -15.55
N LEU A 156 -2.62 19.85 -16.23
CA LEU A 156 -3.43 19.02 -17.11
C LEU A 156 -4.08 17.94 -16.26
N ILE A 157 -5.40 17.96 -16.13
CA ILE A 157 -6.14 17.02 -15.32
C ILE A 157 -6.81 16.00 -16.24
N ILE A 158 -6.46 14.72 -16.07
CA ILE A 158 -7.12 13.60 -16.75
C ILE A 158 -8.18 13.05 -15.80
N THR A 159 -9.44 13.08 -16.22
CA THR A 159 -10.55 12.56 -15.44
C THR A 159 -11.42 11.64 -16.30
N GLY A 160 -12.05 10.64 -15.69
CA GLY A 160 -12.92 9.70 -16.38
C GLY A 160 -13.46 8.63 -15.44
N MET A 161 -14.46 7.91 -15.89
CA MET A 161 -14.98 6.74 -15.17
C MET A 161 -13.93 5.62 -15.13
N PRO A 162 -13.92 4.77 -14.11
CA PRO A 162 -13.04 3.60 -14.08
C PRO A 162 -13.12 2.77 -15.35
N ARG A 163 -11.97 2.29 -15.82
CA ARG A 163 -11.80 1.43 -17.00
C ARG A 163 -12.12 2.11 -18.35
N THR A 164 -12.00 3.44 -18.44
CA THR A 164 -12.19 4.20 -19.71
C THR A 164 -10.88 4.54 -20.42
N GLY A 165 -9.74 4.04 -19.94
CA GLY A 165 -8.43 4.23 -20.57
C GLY A 165 -7.66 5.46 -20.06
N THR A 166 -8.01 6.03 -18.92
CA THR A 166 -7.30 7.18 -18.30
C THR A 166 -5.83 6.86 -18.04
N THR A 167 -5.50 5.66 -17.56
CA THR A 167 -4.12 5.21 -17.37
C THR A 167 -3.35 5.14 -18.69
N LEU A 168 -3.97 4.62 -19.75
CA LEU A 168 -3.35 4.59 -21.07
C LEU A 168 -3.07 6.00 -21.59
N LEU A 169 -4.04 6.90 -21.48
CA LEU A 169 -3.88 8.31 -21.88
C LEU A 169 -2.75 8.97 -21.08
N HIS A 170 -2.68 8.74 -19.77
CA HIS A 170 -1.61 9.26 -18.91
C HIS A 170 -0.23 8.78 -19.39
N ASN A 171 -0.10 7.47 -19.64
CA ASN A 171 1.14 6.90 -20.16
C ASN A 171 1.54 7.47 -21.53
N LEU A 172 0.60 7.62 -22.46
CA LEU A 172 0.86 8.19 -23.77
C LEU A 172 1.32 9.65 -23.69
N LEU A 173 0.70 10.46 -22.84
CA LEU A 173 1.13 11.85 -22.63
C LEU A 173 2.54 11.92 -22.03
N THR A 174 2.85 11.03 -21.09
CA THR A 174 4.19 10.94 -20.50
C THR A 174 5.25 10.55 -21.51
N LEU A 175 4.94 9.58 -22.38
CA LEU A 175 5.83 9.12 -23.45
C LEU A 175 6.04 10.16 -24.55
N SER A 176 5.20 11.19 -24.65
CA SER A 176 5.34 12.25 -25.63
C SER A 176 6.66 13.02 -25.53
N GLY A 177 7.34 12.94 -24.37
CA GLY A 177 8.59 13.65 -24.11
C GLY A 177 8.47 15.17 -24.12
N HIS A 178 7.26 15.71 -24.09
CA HIS A 178 7.03 17.16 -24.07
C HIS A 178 7.58 17.74 -22.75
N PRO A 179 8.48 18.74 -22.78
CA PRO A 179 9.17 19.23 -21.58
C PRO A 179 8.24 19.86 -20.55
N GLY A 180 7.01 20.21 -20.92
CA GLY A 180 5.98 20.71 -20.00
C GLY A 180 5.10 19.61 -19.36
N VAL A 181 5.29 18.35 -19.76
CA VAL A 181 4.54 17.23 -19.19
C VAL A 181 5.39 16.53 -18.14
N GLN A 182 5.09 16.80 -16.88
CA GLN A 182 5.66 16.07 -15.76
C GLN A 182 4.58 15.16 -15.17
N HIS A 183 4.95 13.94 -14.83
CA HIS A 183 4.06 12.97 -14.24
C HIS A 183 4.48 12.60 -12.84
N LEU A 184 3.53 12.19 -12.03
CA LEU A 184 3.80 11.56 -10.75
C LEU A 184 4.03 10.06 -10.96
N THR A 185 5.15 9.57 -10.47
CA THR A 185 5.41 8.13 -10.42
C THR A 185 4.68 7.50 -9.24
N TYR A 186 4.47 6.19 -9.27
CA TYR A 186 3.88 5.47 -8.16
C TYR A 186 4.69 5.66 -6.86
N ALA A 187 6.03 5.64 -6.96
CA ALA A 187 6.88 5.93 -5.82
C ALA A 187 6.65 7.34 -5.25
N ALA A 188 6.52 8.37 -6.10
CA ALA A 188 6.26 9.74 -5.67
C ALA A 188 4.87 9.90 -5.03
N THR A 189 3.84 9.19 -5.54
CA THR A 189 2.50 9.24 -4.93
C THR A 189 2.45 8.55 -3.57
N LEU A 190 3.23 7.50 -3.37
CA LEU A 190 3.30 6.79 -2.10
C LEU A 190 4.25 7.45 -1.08
N GLN A 191 5.29 8.14 -1.54
CA GLN A 191 6.28 8.80 -0.69
C GLN A 191 6.55 10.25 -1.14
N PRO A 192 5.55 11.13 -1.02
CA PRO A 192 5.62 12.50 -1.55
C PRO A 192 6.69 13.37 -0.86
N ALA A 193 7.13 13.03 0.33
CA ALA A 193 8.18 13.74 1.05
C ALA A 193 9.59 13.24 0.70
N ALA A 194 9.74 12.18 -0.10
CA ALA A 194 11.04 11.70 -0.52
C ALA A 194 11.67 12.67 -1.54
N ALA A 195 12.98 12.82 -1.47
CA ALA A 195 13.72 13.60 -2.45
C ALA A 195 13.51 13.07 -3.87
N ALA A 196 13.52 13.97 -4.87
CA ALA A 196 13.32 13.60 -6.27
C ALA A 196 14.52 12.83 -6.89
N SER A 197 15.64 12.76 -6.17
CA SER A 197 16.87 12.08 -6.61
C SER A 197 17.75 11.71 -5.42
N GLY A 198 18.76 10.90 -5.68
CA GLY A 198 19.73 10.51 -4.66
C GLY A 198 19.36 9.25 -3.87
N PRO A 199 20.01 9.02 -2.71
CA PRO A 199 19.82 7.79 -1.92
C PRO A 199 18.39 7.59 -1.41
N GLU A 200 17.74 8.67 -0.97
CA GLU A 200 16.36 8.65 -0.46
C GLU A 200 15.36 8.27 -1.56
N HIS A 201 15.54 8.82 -2.77
CA HIS A 201 14.73 8.43 -3.92
C HIS A 201 14.87 6.94 -4.24
N LYS A 202 16.11 6.42 -4.24
CA LYS A 202 16.35 4.99 -4.48
C LYS A 202 15.70 4.12 -3.43
N LEU A 203 15.76 4.52 -2.16
CA LEU A 203 15.12 3.79 -1.06
C LEU A 203 13.61 3.77 -1.24
N ALA A 204 13.00 4.95 -1.45
CA ALA A 204 11.57 5.09 -1.68
C ALA A 204 11.07 4.22 -2.84
N ARG A 205 11.79 4.25 -3.95
CA ARG A 205 11.53 3.42 -5.13
C ARG A 205 11.61 1.93 -4.80
N THR A 206 12.65 1.51 -4.07
CA THR A 206 12.84 0.10 -3.70
C THR A 206 11.73 -0.39 -2.79
N GLU A 207 11.35 0.38 -1.78
CA GLU A 207 10.24 0.05 -0.87
C GLU A 207 8.91 -0.10 -1.62
N VAL A 208 8.63 0.81 -2.56
CA VAL A 208 7.41 0.75 -3.36
C VAL A 208 7.43 -0.46 -4.30
N GLN A 209 8.57 -0.74 -4.94
CA GLN A 209 8.71 -1.92 -5.80
C GLN A 209 8.52 -3.22 -5.02
N GLN A 210 9.04 -3.31 -3.81
CA GLN A 210 8.81 -4.47 -2.93
C GLN A 210 7.31 -4.61 -2.55
N ALA A 211 6.63 -3.50 -2.30
CA ALA A 211 5.19 -3.52 -2.04
C ALA A 211 4.38 -4.01 -3.27
N VAL A 212 4.78 -3.60 -4.47
CA VAL A 212 4.17 -4.08 -5.73
C VAL A 212 4.39 -5.58 -5.92
N ILE A 213 5.61 -6.07 -5.69
CA ILE A 213 5.93 -7.51 -5.76
C ILE A 213 5.09 -8.29 -4.75
N PHE A 214 4.99 -7.80 -3.52
CA PHE A 214 4.17 -8.42 -2.48
C PHE A 214 2.69 -8.45 -2.86
N MET A 215 2.16 -7.37 -3.44
CA MET A 215 0.79 -7.30 -3.93
C MET A 215 0.55 -8.33 -5.04
N GLY A 216 1.49 -8.46 -6.00
CA GLY A 216 1.44 -9.48 -7.05
C GLY A 216 1.49 -10.91 -6.50
N PHE A 217 2.26 -11.16 -5.45
CA PHE A 217 2.28 -12.44 -4.74
C PHE A 217 0.93 -12.74 -4.08
N MET A 218 0.34 -11.74 -3.42
CA MET A 218 -0.96 -11.88 -2.75
C MET A 218 -2.13 -12.05 -3.73
N ARG A 219 -2.07 -11.37 -4.87
CA ARG A 219 -3.13 -11.33 -5.88
C ARG A 219 -2.55 -11.42 -7.29
N PRO A 220 -2.24 -12.62 -7.79
CA PRO A 220 -1.57 -12.80 -9.08
C PRO A 220 -2.32 -12.18 -10.27
N LEU A 221 -3.66 -12.14 -10.23
CA LEU A 221 -4.47 -11.52 -11.28
C LEU A 221 -4.51 -10.00 -11.23
N PHE A 222 -3.99 -9.38 -10.18
CA PHE A 222 -4.00 -7.93 -10.05
C PHE A 222 -3.15 -7.25 -11.13
N SER A 223 -2.00 -7.85 -11.46
CA SER A 223 -1.10 -7.37 -12.52
C SER A 223 -1.74 -7.41 -13.92
N ALA A 224 -2.69 -8.31 -14.14
CA ALA A 224 -3.46 -8.36 -15.40
C ALA A 224 -4.47 -7.22 -15.54
N MET A 225 -4.89 -6.63 -14.41
CA MET A 225 -5.81 -5.49 -14.39
C MET A 225 -5.09 -4.15 -14.37
N HIS A 226 -3.97 -4.08 -13.68
CA HIS A 226 -3.15 -2.90 -13.51
C HIS A 226 -1.67 -3.25 -13.60
N GLU A 227 -0.99 -2.68 -14.60
CA GLU A 227 0.45 -2.65 -14.64
C GLU A 227 0.93 -1.67 -13.55
N MET A 228 1.76 -2.17 -12.63
CA MET A 228 2.25 -1.40 -11.49
C MET A 228 3.74 -1.59 -11.34
N GLU A 229 4.47 -0.50 -11.45
CA GLU A 229 5.88 -0.41 -11.12
C GLU A 229 6.16 0.91 -10.42
N ALA A 230 7.22 0.98 -9.63
CA ALA A 230 7.54 2.15 -8.84
C ALA A 230 7.73 3.42 -9.67
N GLU A 231 8.18 3.29 -10.93
CA GLU A 231 8.49 4.42 -11.82
C GLU A 231 7.42 4.71 -12.88
N LEU A 232 6.41 3.85 -12.98
CA LEU A 232 5.31 4.14 -13.89
C LEU A 232 4.47 5.32 -13.42
N PRO A 233 3.89 6.08 -14.36
CA PRO A 233 2.91 7.12 -14.05
C PRO A 233 1.76 6.53 -13.24
N HIS A 234 1.33 7.23 -12.21
CA HIS A 234 0.27 6.76 -11.34
C HIS A 234 -0.73 7.87 -11.01
N GLU A 235 -1.90 7.47 -10.58
CA GLU A 235 -2.99 8.37 -10.22
C GLU A 235 -2.69 9.07 -8.89
N GLU A 236 -3.14 10.33 -8.75
CA GLU A 236 -3.01 11.08 -7.51
C GLU A 236 -3.88 10.56 -6.35
N LEU A 237 -4.72 9.55 -6.60
CA LEU A 237 -5.62 8.96 -5.60
C LEU A 237 -4.92 8.63 -4.28
N HIS A 238 -3.69 8.11 -4.35
CA HIS A 238 -2.91 7.81 -3.14
C HIS A 238 -2.50 9.06 -2.37
N LEU A 239 -2.25 10.18 -3.05
CA LEU A 239 -2.04 11.47 -2.41
C LEU A 239 -3.30 11.95 -1.74
N GLN A 240 -4.45 11.83 -2.41
CA GLN A 240 -5.75 12.23 -1.87
C GLN A 240 -6.15 11.38 -0.67
N VAL A 241 -6.04 10.06 -0.72
CA VAL A 241 -6.33 9.16 0.41
C VAL A 241 -5.44 9.48 1.62
N ARG A 242 -4.21 9.88 1.40
CA ARG A 242 -3.28 10.30 2.45
C ARG A 242 -3.53 11.72 2.94
N SER A 243 -4.00 12.59 2.05
CA SER A 243 -4.43 13.95 2.36
C SER A 243 -5.89 14.02 2.77
N ALA A 244 -6.75 13.05 2.46
CA ALA A 244 -8.15 12.98 2.90
C ALA A 244 -8.30 12.72 4.40
N ALA A 245 -7.21 12.30 5.01
CA ALA A 245 -6.99 12.67 6.39
C ALA A 245 -6.70 14.18 6.55
N ALA A 246 -6.66 14.99 5.49
CA ALA A 246 -6.54 16.44 5.48
C ALA A 246 -7.31 16.95 4.26
N ASN A 247 -8.49 17.47 4.45
CA ASN A 247 -9.20 18.17 3.38
C ASN A 247 -8.65 19.60 3.28
N PRO A 248 -7.87 19.96 2.24
CA PRO A 248 -7.41 21.34 2.06
C PRO A 248 -8.46 22.22 1.37
N TRP A 249 -9.68 21.69 1.09
CA TRP A 249 -10.71 22.31 0.27
C TRP A 249 -11.99 22.69 1.03
N THR A 250 -11.96 22.75 2.35
CA THR A 250 -13.00 23.39 3.17
C THR A 250 -12.50 24.64 3.83
#